data_7d28029f6492be9d6342344a44958fef
#
_entry.id   7d28029f6492be9d6342344a44958fef
#
_cell.length_a   1.000
_cell.length_b   1.000
_cell.length_c   1.000
_cell.angle_alpha   90.00
_cell.angle_beta   90.00
_cell.angle_gamma   90.00
#
_symmetry.space_group_name_H-M   'P 1'
#
loop_
_entity.id
_entity.type
_entity.pdbx_description
1 polymer ?
#
loop_
_entity_poly.entity_id
_entity_poly.type
_entity_poly.pdbx_seq_one_letter_code
_entity_poly.pdbx_strand_id
1 'polypeptide(L)'
;MLIYIKNRDIDTEIDLPSSKSESNRALMIMHYAKSQSAIDNEKLEIAPFSHISNLSKSDDTILLEQLLNKINEQSMSSEMIELDCANAGTVFRFLMTAVANLQLTVDNLQFTITDKDSDSQILRFSDSQILRFLITGSDRMKLRPISSLVDALRNLGVTIEYTERDGYPPVLIKVSKFGGQHPNYDSQFSTFNNKVEVSVSQSSQFASSLLLAAPTWKDGLELSLTGELSSLPYIDMTIDMMRCCGIDVKRNDRTIIVKSGIYKVDNIIIEPDWSAAAFWYEMAALSDSANIYLKNLNINSLQADAVVMKIFDDLGVETFSSDGGVVIRRSQGRRVAGSQG
;
A
#
# COMPACT_ATOMS: atom_id res chain seq x y z
N MET A 1 -30.40 -4.68 28.25
CA MET A 1 -30.92 -3.32 28.06
C MET A 1 -31.48 -3.25 26.65
N LEU A 2 -32.82 -3.20 26.52
CA LEU A 2 -33.49 -3.04 25.21
C LEU A 2 -33.56 -1.53 24.92
N ILE A 3 -32.83 -1.07 23.90
CA ILE A 3 -32.92 0.31 23.44
C ILE A 3 -34.03 0.36 22.39
N TYR A 4 -35.08 1.07 22.69
CA TYR A 4 -36.20 1.31 21.77
C TYR A 4 -35.94 2.64 21.02
N ILE A 5 -35.69 2.58 19.74
CA ILE A 5 -35.59 3.75 18.87
C ILE A 5 -37.01 4.06 18.38
N LYS A 6 -37.57 5.19 18.83
CA LYS A 6 -38.96 5.61 18.55
C LYS A 6 -39.18 6.14 17.12
N ASN A 7 -38.16 6.68 16.49
CA ASN A 7 -38.20 7.20 15.12
C ASN A 7 -37.09 6.55 14.31
N ARG A 8 -37.44 5.90 13.22
CA ARG A 8 -36.52 5.24 12.30
C ARG A 8 -36.38 5.98 10.97
N ASP A 9 -36.79 7.23 10.94
CA ASP A 9 -36.60 8.09 9.76
C ASP A 9 -35.28 8.82 9.87
N ILE A 10 -34.47 8.76 8.82
CA ILE A 10 -33.15 9.39 8.74
C ILE A 10 -33.15 10.38 7.58
N ASP A 11 -32.97 11.67 7.89
CA ASP A 11 -32.74 12.73 6.89
C ASP A 11 -31.51 13.54 7.34
N THR A 12 -30.38 13.41 6.64
CA THR A 12 -29.12 14.00 7.12
C THR A 12 -28.07 14.12 6.02
N GLU A 13 -27.09 14.95 6.28
CA GLU A 13 -25.87 15.11 5.46
C GLU A 13 -24.66 14.66 6.28
N ILE A 14 -23.75 13.93 5.65
CA ILE A 14 -22.59 13.33 6.32
C ILE A 14 -21.32 13.68 5.58
N ASP A 15 -20.34 14.16 6.34
CA ASP A 15 -18.94 14.22 5.93
C ASP A 15 -18.25 12.95 6.39
N LEU A 16 -17.83 12.13 5.43
CA LEU A 16 -17.10 10.89 5.69
C LEU A 16 -15.61 11.17 5.94
N PRO A 17 -14.93 10.34 6.75
CA PRO A 17 -13.48 10.39 6.83
C PRO A 17 -12.86 10.02 5.48
N SER A 18 -11.64 10.48 5.25
CA SER A 18 -10.87 10.13 4.04
C SER A 18 -10.45 8.67 4.04
N SER A 19 -10.36 8.06 2.86
CA SER A 19 -10.00 6.66 2.69
C SER A 19 -8.60 6.36 3.19
N LYS A 20 -8.51 5.49 4.20
CA LYS A 20 -7.24 4.98 4.73
C LYS A 20 -6.49 4.15 3.68
N SER A 21 -7.22 3.34 2.93
CA SER A 21 -6.64 2.44 1.94
C SER A 21 -6.00 3.18 0.77
N GLU A 22 -6.62 4.26 0.28
CA GLU A 22 -6.03 5.14 -0.73
C GLU A 22 -4.87 5.94 -0.16
N SER A 23 -5.05 6.54 1.03
CA SER A 23 -4.04 7.35 1.69
C SER A 23 -2.73 6.61 1.85
N ASN A 24 -2.76 5.37 2.34
CA ASN A 24 -1.56 4.59 2.52
C ASN A 24 -0.86 4.26 1.19
N ARG A 25 -1.61 4.04 0.09
CA ARG A 25 -1.04 3.84 -1.25
C ARG A 25 -0.46 5.12 -1.82
N ALA A 26 -1.15 6.24 -1.64
CA ALA A 26 -0.68 7.56 -2.06
C ALA A 26 0.63 7.94 -1.37
N LEU A 27 0.76 7.68 -0.06
CA LEU A 27 2.01 7.87 0.68
C LEU A 27 3.17 7.04 0.10
N MET A 28 2.90 5.77 -0.26
CA MET A 28 3.91 4.91 -0.88
C MET A 28 4.31 5.39 -2.27
N ILE A 29 3.34 5.76 -3.12
CA ILE A 29 3.60 6.32 -4.46
C ILE A 29 4.48 7.57 -4.33
N MET A 30 4.16 8.47 -3.40
CA MET A 30 4.93 9.67 -3.16
C MET A 30 6.32 9.39 -2.62
N HIS A 31 6.48 8.40 -1.73
CA HIS A 31 7.77 7.94 -1.24
C HIS A 31 8.67 7.46 -2.39
N TYR A 32 8.13 6.64 -3.29
CA TYR A 32 8.87 6.14 -4.45
C TYR A 32 9.16 7.22 -5.49
N ALA A 33 8.22 8.13 -5.75
CA ALA A 33 8.44 9.28 -6.64
C ALA A 33 9.62 10.14 -6.17
N LYS A 34 9.70 10.41 -4.86
CA LYS A 34 10.82 11.15 -4.26
C LYS A 34 12.15 10.43 -4.39
N SER A 35 12.19 9.12 -4.13
CA SER A 35 13.42 8.35 -4.26
C SER A 35 13.92 8.34 -5.70
N GLN A 36 13.03 8.33 -6.70
CA GLN A 36 13.40 8.45 -8.12
C GLN A 36 13.96 9.81 -8.47
N SER A 37 13.34 10.91 -8.02
CA SER A 37 13.80 12.28 -8.27
C SER A 37 15.19 12.58 -7.65
N ALA A 38 15.48 11.97 -6.50
CA ALA A 38 16.79 12.12 -5.86
C ALA A 38 17.94 11.50 -6.68
N ILE A 39 17.66 10.49 -7.50
CA ILE A 39 18.62 9.81 -8.37
C ILE A 39 18.95 10.67 -9.60
N ASP A 40 17.96 11.35 -10.17
CA ASP A 40 18.13 12.13 -11.42
C ASP A 40 18.73 13.53 -11.21
N ASN A 41 19.18 13.90 -9.99
CA ASN A 41 19.66 15.24 -9.64
C ASN A 41 18.66 16.38 -9.96
N GLU A 42 17.44 16.09 -10.33
CA GLU A 42 16.38 17.07 -10.36
C GLU A 42 15.99 17.36 -8.91
N LYS A 43 16.44 18.51 -8.40
CA LYS A 43 15.95 19.03 -7.12
C LYS A 43 14.47 19.35 -7.24
N LEU A 44 13.62 18.33 -7.19
CA LEU A 44 12.24 18.56 -6.80
C LEU A 44 12.27 18.93 -5.31
N GLU A 45 12.19 20.22 -5.00
CA GLU A 45 11.87 20.72 -3.66
C GLU A 45 10.41 20.35 -3.34
N ILE A 46 10.11 19.05 -3.35
CA ILE A 46 8.78 18.57 -2.96
C ILE A 46 8.80 18.51 -1.44
N ALA A 47 8.13 19.44 -0.81
CA ALA A 47 7.81 19.31 0.62
C ALA A 47 7.16 17.94 0.89
N PRO A 48 7.49 17.26 1.99
CA PRO A 48 6.99 15.91 2.23
C PRO A 48 5.47 15.88 2.13
N PHE A 49 4.96 15.04 1.20
CA PHE A 49 3.54 14.72 1.00
C PHE A 49 2.60 15.91 0.68
N SER A 50 3.12 17.08 0.27
CA SER A 50 2.32 18.29 -0.06
C SER A 50 1.42 18.13 -1.29
N HIS A 51 1.67 17.12 -2.12
CA HIS A 51 0.86 16.80 -3.30
C HIS A 51 -0.29 15.81 -3.02
N ILE A 52 -0.54 15.48 -1.76
CA ILE A 52 -1.68 14.65 -1.36
C ILE A 52 -2.67 15.53 -0.61
N SER A 53 -3.85 15.71 -1.20
CA SER A 53 -4.95 16.43 -0.56
C SER A 53 -5.90 15.46 0.14
N ASN A 54 -6.49 15.88 1.24
CA ASN A 54 -7.45 15.09 2.01
C ASN A 54 -6.90 13.77 2.56
N LEU A 55 -5.63 13.77 2.99
CA LEU A 55 -5.00 12.57 3.57
C LEU A 55 -5.77 12.10 4.82
N SER A 56 -5.94 10.79 4.97
CA SER A 56 -6.62 10.20 6.12
C SER A 56 -5.88 10.50 7.43
N LYS A 57 -6.65 10.85 8.46
CA LYS A 57 -6.16 11.08 9.83
C LYS A 57 -6.21 9.80 10.68
N SER A 58 -6.32 8.62 10.07
CA SER A 58 -6.27 7.36 10.80
C SER A 58 -4.87 7.11 11.36
N ASP A 59 -4.82 6.44 12.53
CA ASP A 59 -3.54 6.11 13.19
C ASP A 59 -2.58 5.37 12.26
N ASP A 60 -3.08 4.44 11.43
CA ASP A 60 -2.27 3.70 10.46
C ASP A 60 -1.61 4.64 9.43
N THR A 61 -2.35 5.64 8.92
CA THR A 61 -1.83 6.57 7.90
C THR A 61 -0.79 7.51 8.50
N ILE A 62 -1.08 8.07 9.69
CA ILE A 62 -0.15 8.93 10.42
C ILE A 62 1.14 8.16 10.74
N LEU A 63 1.01 6.92 11.22
CA LEU A 63 2.15 6.07 11.52
C LEU A 63 2.99 5.76 10.28
N LEU A 64 2.35 5.44 9.15
CA LEU A 64 3.06 5.18 7.89
C LEU A 64 3.88 6.40 7.46
N GLU A 65 3.28 7.60 7.48
CA GLU A 65 3.96 8.85 7.15
C GLU A 65 5.18 9.09 8.04
N GLN A 66 5.04 8.94 9.35
CA GLN A 66 6.13 9.11 10.31
C GLN A 66 7.27 8.13 10.07
N LEU A 67 6.96 6.84 9.81
CA LEU A 67 7.98 5.82 9.62
C LEU A 67 8.66 5.95 8.25
N LEU A 68 7.97 6.39 7.20
CA LEU A 68 8.59 6.72 5.91
C LEU A 68 9.56 7.91 6.03
N ASN A 69 9.19 8.95 6.78
CA ASN A 69 10.09 10.08 7.08
C ASN A 69 11.31 9.60 7.87
N LYS A 70 11.14 8.74 8.86
CA LYS A 70 12.24 8.16 9.63
C LYS A 70 13.23 7.38 8.76
N ILE A 71 12.75 6.61 7.77
CA ILE A 71 13.61 5.92 6.79
C ILE A 71 14.45 6.92 6.00
N ASN A 72 13.84 8.02 5.52
CA ASN A 72 14.52 9.03 4.71
C ASN A 72 15.57 9.82 5.51
N GLU A 73 15.31 10.16 6.77
CA GLU A 73 16.20 10.97 7.62
C GLU A 73 17.41 10.18 8.13
N GLN A 74 17.24 8.89 8.43
CA GLN A 74 18.28 8.08 9.10
C GLN A 74 19.17 7.27 8.14
N SER A 75 19.09 7.49 6.85
CA SER A 75 19.93 6.83 5.84
C SER A 75 21.45 7.06 6.02
N MET A 76 21.85 7.95 6.94
CA MET A 76 23.25 8.29 7.26
C MET A 76 23.77 7.65 8.58
N SER A 77 22.94 7.01 9.38
CA SER A 77 23.29 6.41 10.66
C SER A 77 23.90 5.01 10.46
N SER A 78 24.83 4.63 11.33
CA SER A 78 25.39 3.27 11.42
C SER A 78 24.65 2.39 12.44
N GLU A 79 23.68 2.94 13.16
CA GLU A 79 22.91 2.23 14.17
C GLU A 79 21.74 1.44 13.56
N MET A 80 21.25 0.48 14.33
CA MET A 80 20.03 -0.26 13.97
C MET A 80 18.82 0.66 14.07
N ILE A 81 18.05 0.76 12.97
CA ILE A 81 16.85 1.58 12.87
C ILE A 81 15.65 0.69 13.18
N GLU A 82 14.99 0.94 14.28
CA GLU A 82 13.75 0.24 14.63
C GLU A 82 12.54 0.96 14.06
N LEU A 83 11.67 0.19 13.36
CA LEU A 83 10.41 0.64 12.78
C LEU A 83 9.27 -0.14 13.43
N ASP A 84 8.70 0.43 14.50
CA ASP A 84 7.55 -0.16 15.20
C ASP A 84 6.24 0.21 14.49
N CYS A 85 5.60 -0.78 13.89
CA CYS A 85 4.34 -0.65 13.15
C CYS A 85 3.10 -0.81 14.06
N ALA A 86 3.25 -0.90 15.36
CA ALA A 86 2.16 -1.12 16.32
C ALA A 86 1.24 -2.29 15.86
N ASN A 87 -0.06 -2.05 15.69
CA ASN A 87 -1.02 -3.04 15.17
C ASN A 87 -1.30 -2.91 13.66
N ALA A 88 -0.63 -1.98 12.97
CA ALA A 88 -0.96 -1.58 11.61
C ALA A 88 -0.38 -2.54 10.56
N GLY A 89 -1.14 -3.57 10.21
CA GLY A 89 -0.68 -4.60 9.28
C GLY A 89 -0.34 -4.08 7.88
N THR A 90 -1.05 -3.08 7.37
CA THR A 90 -0.75 -2.44 6.08
C THR A 90 0.59 -1.71 6.17
N VAL A 91 0.80 -0.95 7.23
CA VAL A 91 2.05 -0.22 7.49
C VAL A 91 3.23 -1.17 7.49
N PHE A 92 3.15 -2.27 8.26
CA PHE A 92 4.20 -3.27 8.34
C PHE A 92 4.60 -3.81 6.96
N ARG A 93 3.63 -4.21 6.14
CA ARG A 93 3.89 -4.82 4.82
C ARG A 93 4.45 -3.80 3.83
N PHE A 94 3.94 -2.58 3.85
CA PHE A 94 4.42 -1.51 2.99
C PHE A 94 5.85 -1.09 3.35
N LEU A 95 6.16 -0.97 4.64
CA LEU A 95 7.51 -0.64 5.10
C LEU A 95 8.53 -1.74 4.82
N MET A 96 8.15 -3.02 4.92
CA MET A 96 9.05 -4.11 4.52
C MET A 96 9.54 -3.91 3.09
N THR A 97 8.62 -3.62 2.16
CA THR A 97 8.98 -3.41 0.75
C THR A 97 9.69 -2.06 0.54
N ALA A 98 9.33 -1.00 1.29
CA ALA A 98 10.04 0.28 1.22
C ALA A 98 11.50 0.16 1.64
N VAL A 99 11.78 -0.54 2.72
CA VAL A 99 13.15 -0.80 3.19
C VAL A 99 13.90 -1.72 2.21
N ALA A 100 13.25 -2.79 1.74
CA ALA A 100 13.83 -3.68 0.74
C ALA A 100 14.18 -2.95 -0.56
N ASN A 101 13.36 -1.97 -0.95
CA ASN A 101 13.59 -1.14 -2.13
C ASN A 101 14.89 -0.33 -2.06
N LEU A 102 15.34 0.07 -0.88
CA LEU A 102 16.63 0.74 -0.72
C LEU A 102 17.79 -0.14 -1.24
N GLN A 103 17.76 -1.45 -0.97
CA GLN A 103 18.76 -2.40 -1.47
C GLN A 103 18.64 -2.56 -2.99
N LEU A 104 17.41 -2.82 -3.48
CA LEU A 104 17.15 -3.12 -4.88
C LEU A 104 17.45 -1.93 -5.81
N THR A 105 17.33 -0.70 -5.35
CA THR A 105 17.67 0.51 -6.13
C THR A 105 19.16 0.82 -6.12
N VAL A 106 19.87 0.59 -5.01
CA VAL A 106 21.35 0.78 -4.95
C VAL A 106 22.07 -0.22 -5.86
N ASP A 107 21.64 -1.48 -5.89
CA ASP A 107 22.20 -2.50 -6.77
C ASP A 107 22.04 -2.12 -8.26
N ASN A 108 20.94 -1.48 -8.61
CA ASN A 108 20.70 -0.98 -9.98
C ASN A 108 21.62 0.19 -10.39
N LEU A 109 21.98 1.09 -9.48
CA LEU A 109 22.83 2.24 -9.75
C LEU A 109 24.29 1.84 -10.07
N GLN A 110 24.80 0.76 -9.47
CA GLN A 110 26.18 0.33 -9.68
C GLN A 110 26.44 -0.28 -11.04
N PHE A 111 25.47 -0.95 -11.67
CA PHE A 111 25.61 -1.44 -13.04
C PHE A 111 25.82 -0.34 -14.07
N THR A 112 25.42 0.89 -13.75
CA THR A 112 25.58 2.05 -14.64
C THR A 112 26.96 2.73 -14.52
N ILE A 113 27.69 2.53 -13.42
CA ILE A 113 28.98 3.18 -13.14
C ILE A 113 30.17 2.32 -13.64
N THR A 114 30.03 1.00 -13.74
CA THR A 114 31.12 0.09 -14.10
C THR A 114 31.48 0.05 -15.58
N ASP A 115 30.67 0.63 -16.47
CA ASP A 115 30.90 0.55 -17.92
C ASP A 115 31.79 1.69 -18.49
N LYS A 116 32.32 2.61 -17.70
CA LYS A 116 33.04 3.78 -18.25
C LYS A 116 34.46 4.05 -17.78
N ASP A 117 34.94 3.52 -16.67
CA ASP A 117 36.32 3.82 -16.23
C ASP A 117 37.03 2.61 -15.60
N SER A 118 38.04 2.12 -16.30
CA SER A 118 38.87 0.95 -15.96
C SER A 118 39.97 1.18 -14.90
N ASP A 119 39.84 2.20 -14.06
CA ASP A 119 40.81 2.49 -12.98
C ASP A 119 40.10 2.66 -11.63
N SER A 120 39.33 1.64 -11.22
CA SER A 120 38.66 1.65 -9.93
C SER A 120 39.53 1.02 -8.85
N GLN A 121 40.01 1.83 -7.92
CA GLN A 121 40.46 1.39 -6.61
C GLN A 121 39.31 0.62 -5.96
N ILE A 122 39.51 -0.69 -5.71
CA ILE A 122 38.57 -1.53 -4.95
C ILE A 122 38.48 -0.95 -3.54
N LEU A 123 37.46 -0.18 -3.27
CA LEU A 123 37.14 0.32 -1.93
C LEU A 123 36.75 -0.88 -1.04
N ARG A 124 37.57 -1.23 -0.07
CA ARG A 124 37.24 -2.23 0.96
C ARG A 124 36.24 -1.62 1.93
N PHE A 125 35.04 -2.12 1.91
CA PHE A 125 33.94 -1.63 2.75
C PHE A 125 34.00 -2.25 4.16
N SER A 126 33.78 -1.43 5.19
CA SER A 126 33.66 -1.86 6.59
C SER A 126 32.18 -2.14 6.92
N ASP A 127 31.93 -2.93 7.99
CA ASP A 127 30.58 -3.22 8.51
C ASP A 127 29.75 -1.96 8.88
N SER A 128 30.45 -0.80 9.04
CA SER A 128 29.82 0.50 9.31
C SER A 128 29.00 1.07 8.12
N GLN A 129 29.00 0.37 6.98
CA GLN A 129 28.31 0.81 5.76
C GLN A 129 27.02 0.01 5.48
N ILE A 130 26.63 -0.88 6.40
CA ILE A 130 25.39 -1.65 6.32
C ILE A 130 24.33 -0.99 7.22
N LEU A 131 23.25 -0.54 6.62
CA LEU A 131 22.06 -0.12 7.36
C LEU A 131 21.29 -1.37 7.81
N ARG A 132 20.81 -1.33 9.05
CA ARG A 132 20.04 -2.40 9.66
C ARG A 132 18.66 -1.87 10.09
N PHE A 133 17.61 -2.42 9.50
CA PHE A 133 16.24 -2.05 9.82
C PHE A 133 15.56 -3.21 10.54
N LEU A 134 15.20 -3.01 11.80
CA LEU A 134 14.34 -3.93 12.55
C LEU A 134 12.88 -3.48 12.39
N ILE A 135 12.08 -4.26 11.67
CA ILE A 135 10.65 -3.96 11.52
C ILE A 135 9.88 -4.85 12.48
N THR A 136 9.17 -4.22 13.40
CA THR A 136 8.46 -4.85 14.49
C THR A 136 7.04 -4.32 14.63
N GLY A 137 6.35 -4.73 15.69
CA GLY A 137 5.02 -4.26 16.06
C GLY A 137 4.57 -4.90 17.36
N SER A 138 3.33 -4.64 17.77
CA SER A 138 2.76 -5.20 18.98
C SER A 138 2.70 -6.74 18.95
N ASP A 139 2.45 -7.36 20.10
CA ASP A 139 2.29 -8.82 20.22
C ASP A 139 1.25 -9.37 19.24
N ARG A 140 0.15 -8.62 19.00
CA ARG A 140 -0.85 -9.00 18.02
C ARG A 140 -0.32 -8.95 16.59
N MET A 141 0.56 -8.00 16.25
CA MET A 141 1.21 -7.93 14.95
C MET A 141 2.17 -9.09 14.76
N LYS A 142 2.93 -9.48 15.78
CA LYS A 142 3.85 -10.62 15.77
C LYS A 142 3.18 -11.98 15.52
N LEU A 143 1.84 -12.07 15.64
CA LEU A 143 1.06 -13.26 15.31
C LEU A 143 0.56 -13.31 13.86
N ARG A 144 0.81 -12.27 13.06
CA ARG A 144 0.36 -12.21 11.66
C ARG A 144 1.43 -12.78 10.74
N PRO A 145 1.12 -13.81 9.92
CA PRO A 145 2.09 -14.41 9.02
C PRO A 145 2.50 -13.42 7.92
N ILE A 146 3.79 -13.46 7.57
CA ILE A 146 4.41 -12.58 6.56
C ILE A 146 5.33 -13.35 5.60
N SER A 147 5.42 -14.67 5.73
CA SER A 147 6.36 -15.52 4.98
C SER A 147 6.28 -15.29 3.46
N SER A 148 5.06 -15.21 2.91
CA SER A 148 4.87 -15.04 1.47
C SER A 148 5.51 -13.76 0.93
N LEU A 149 5.46 -12.65 1.68
CA LEU A 149 6.15 -11.41 1.29
C LEU A 149 7.66 -11.51 1.49
N VAL A 150 8.11 -12.12 2.59
CA VAL A 150 9.55 -12.34 2.85
C VAL A 150 10.17 -13.19 1.76
N ASP A 151 9.50 -14.29 1.37
CA ASP A 151 10.00 -15.19 0.33
C ASP A 151 10.06 -14.48 -1.03
N ALA A 152 9.06 -13.70 -1.39
CA ALA A 152 9.06 -12.88 -2.59
C ALA A 152 10.22 -11.86 -2.61
N LEU A 153 10.45 -11.15 -1.50
CA LEU A 153 11.56 -10.19 -1.39
C LEU A 153 12.94 -10.88 -1.40
N ARG A 154 13.07 -12.06 -0.77
CA ARG A 154 14.30 -12.86 -0.86
C ARG A 154 14.58 -13.32 -2.28
N ASN A 155 13.56 -13.72 -3.04
CA ASN A 155 13.68 -14.07 -4.46
C ASN A 155 14.11 -12.90 -5.33
N LEU A 156 13.82 -11.66 -4.91
CA LEU A 156 14.32 -10.44 -5.52
C LEU A 156 15.76 -10.09 -5.10
N GLY A 157 16.38 -10.86 -4.20
CA GLY A 157 17.76 -10.66 -3.75
C GLY A 157 17.91 -9.91 -2.42
N VAL A 158 16.82 -9.64 -1.70
CA VAL A 158 16.88 -8.91 -0.42
C VAL A 158 17.25 -9.83 0.73
N THR A 159 18.19 -9.41 1.58
CA THR A 159 18.58 -10.17 2.79
C THR A 159 17.64 -9.83 3.95
N ILE A 160 16.79 -10.79 4.32
CA ILE A 160 15.81 -10.65 5.40
C ILE A 160 15.98 -11.80 6.39
N GLU A 161 16.10 -11.48 7.68
CA GLU A 161 16.21 -12.43 8.78
C GLU A 161 14.99 -12.31 9.70
N TYR A 162 14.42 -13.43 10.11
CA TYR A 162 13.45 -13.46 11.20
C TYR A 162 14.22 -13.42 12.52
N THR A 163 13.80 -12.55 13.46
CA THR A 163 14.54 -12.37 14.72
C THR A 163 13.97 -13.18 15.88
N GLU A 164 12.71 -13.63 15.79
CA GLU A 164 12.05 -14.41 16.84
C GLU A 164 11.51 -15.74 16.27
N ARG A 165 10.52 -15.70 15.40
CA ARG A 165 9.83 -16.86 14.87
C ARG A 165 9.80 -16.85 13.34
N ASP A 166 10.19 -17.93 12.70
CA ASP A 166 10.14 -18.05 11.24
C ASP A 166 8.72 -17.87 10.70
N GLY A 167 8.59 -17.03 9.65
CA GLY A 167 7.33 -16.70 9.01
C GLY A 167 6.57 -15.57 9.65
N TYR A 168 7.06 -14.98 10.76
CA TYR A 168 6.38 -13.95 11.54
C TYR A 168 7.31 -12.79 11.89
N PRO A 169 6.74 -11.57 12.16
CA PRO A 169 7.51 -10.47 12.74
C PRO A 169 8.12 -10.83 14.11
N PRO A 170 9.21 -10.17 14.52
CA PRO A 170 9.93 -9.10 13.83
C PRO A 170 10.88 -9.64 12.75
N VAL A 171 11.26 -8.75 11.81
CA VAL A 171 12.26 -9.05 10.77
C VAL A 171 13.37 -8.01 10.77
N LEU A 172 14.59 -8.46 10.50
CA LEU A 172 15.76 -7.64 10.27
C LEU A 172 16.08 -7.61 8.79
N ILE A 173 16.09 -6.41 8.18
CA ILE A 173 16.50 -6.18 6.79
C ILE A 173 17.84 -5.46 6.80
N LYS A 174 18.82 -6.00 6.07
CA LYS A 174 20.16 -5.44 5.94
C LYS A 174 20.29 -4.82 4.56
N VAL A 175 20.61 -3.53 4.52
CA VAL A 175 20.76 -2.75 3.28
C VAL A 175 22.20 -2.28 3.17
N SER A 176 22.91 -2.68 2.10
CA SER A 176 24.27 -2.19 1.81
C SER A 176 24.19 -0.79 1.19
N LYS A 177 24.97 0.17 1.70
CA LYS A 177 25.03 1.53 1.15
C LYS A 177 25.70 1.59 -0.23
N PHE A 178 26.42 0.56 -0.65
CA PHE A 178 27.31 0.59 -1.81
C PHE A 178 27.15 -0.60 -2.78
N GLY A 179 25.99 -1.30 -2.74
CA GLY A 179 25.72 -2.45 -3.63
C GLY A 179 26.64 -3.67 -3.44
N GLY A 180 26.28 -4.76 -4.03
CA GLY A 180 26.69 -6.13 -3.80
C GLY A 180 28.15 -6.59 -3.82
N GLN A 181 29.12 -5.79 -3.41
CA GLN A 181 30.50 -6.23 -3.22
C GLN A 181 30.89 -6.38 -1.75
N HIS A 182 30.11 -7.13 -0.98
CA HIS A 182 30.60 -7.63 0.30
C HIS A 182 31.49 -8.84 0.04
N PRO A 183 32.72 -8.94 0.63
CA PRO A 183 33.64 -10.08 0.40
C PRO A 183 33.09 -11.46 0.81
N ASN A 184 31.97 -11.50 1.57
CA ASN A 184 31.21 -12.69 1.91
C ASN A 184 29.85 -12.77 1.20
N TYR A 185 29.57 -11.87 0.25
CA TYR A 185 28.40 -11.96 -0.61
C TYR A 185 28.76 -12.89 -1.76
N ASP A 186 28.26 -14.10 -1.67
CA ASP A 186 28.48 -15.11 -2.72
C ASP A 186 27.86 -14.54 -4.01
N SER A 187 28.71 -14.19 -4.98
CA SER A 187 28.33 -13.57 -6.24
C SER A 187 27.39 -14.44 -7.10
N GLN A 188 27.03 -15.62 -6.60
CA GLN A 188 26.04 -16.53 -7.19
C GLN A 188 24.59 -16.09 -6.90
N PHE A 189 24.34 -15.14 -5.98
CA PHE A 189 22.99 -14.71 -5.60
C PHE A 189 22.55 -13.34 -6.16
N SER A 190 23.36 -12.65 -6.96
CA SER A 190 23.05 -11.30 -7.47
C SER A 190 22.39 -11.28 -8.85
N THR A 191 21.57 -12.26 -9.20
CA THR A 191 20.66 -12.11 -10.33
C THR A 191 19.34 -11.57 -9.82
N PHE A 192 19.12 -10.26 -9.99
CA PHE A 192 17.79 -9.67 -9.84
C PHE A 192 16.82 -10.45 -10.74
N ASN A 193 15.94 -11.20 -10.10
CA ASN A 193 14.91 -11.95 -10.81
C ASN A 193 13.62 -11.14 -10.73
N ASN A 194 13.26 -10.46 -11.81
CA ASN A 194 12.04 -9.66 -11.89
C ASN A 194 10.74 -10.48 -11.94
N LYS A 195 10.81 -11.81 -11.82
CA LYS A 195 9.67 -12.70 -11.80
C LYS A 195 9.54 -13.35 -10.43
N VAL A 196 8.47 -13.03 -9.74
CA VAL A 196 8.20 -13.57 -8.41
C VAL A 196 6.76 -14.03 -8.27
N GLU A 197 6.56 -14.96 -7.36
CA GLU A 197 5.23 -15.40 -6.94
C GLU A 197 4.92 -14.90 -5.54
N VAL A 198 3.67 -14.54 -5.29
CA VAL A 198 3.19 -14.18 -3.97
C VAL A 198 1.82 -14.78 -3.69
N SER A 199 1.68 -15.43 -2.54
CA SER A 199 0.37 -15.91 -2.10
C SER A 199 -0.44 -14.74 -1.51
N VAL A 200 -1.63 -14.54 -2.04
CA VAL A 200 -2.58 -13.51 -1.58
C VAL A 200 -3.69 -14.08 -0.69
N SER A 201 -3.65 -15.37 -0.37
CA SER A 201 -4.65 -16.01 0.50
C SER A 201 -4.74 -15.37 1.88
N GLN A 202 -3.62 -14.90 2.42
CA GLN A 202 -3.56 -14.25 3.73
C GLN A 202 -3.73 -12.75 3.65
N SER A 203 -3.26 -12.11 2.57
CA SER A 203 -3.35 -10.67 2.39
C SER A 203 -3.00 -10.23 0.97
N SER A 204 -3.90 -9.49 0.33
CA SER A 204 -3.62 -8.77 -0.92
C SER A 204 -2.58 -7.66 -0.78
N GLN A 205 -2.30 -7.23 0.46
CA GLN A 205 -1.31 -6.17 0.75
C GLN A 205 0.12 -6.62 0.41
N PHE A 206 0.41 -7.92 0.37
CA PHE A 206 1.70 -8.44 -0.10
C PHE A 206 1.92 -8.08 -1.57
N ALA A 207 0.93 -8.38 -2.42
CA ALA A 207 0.98 -8.00 -3.82
C ALA A 207 1.01 -6.47 -3.99
N SER A 208 0.12 -5.74 -3.29
CA SER A 208 0.08 -4.28 -3.38
C SER A 208 1.41 -3.62 -3.03
N SER A 209 2.13 -4.10 -2.00
CA SER A 209 3.41 -3.52 -1.60
C SER A 209 4.50 -3.71 -2.67
N LEU A 210 4.57 -4.90 -3.28
CA LEU A 210 5.52 -5.21 -4.35
C LEU A 210 5.21 -4.40 -5.62
N LEU A 211 3.92 -4.30 -6.01
CA LEU A 211 3.49 -3.54 -7.18
C LEU A 211 3.89 -2.07 -7.07
N LEU A 212 3.64 -1.44 -5.90
CA LEU A 212 3.95 -0.03 -5.68
C LEU A 212 5.45 0.29 -5.81
N ALA A 213 6.32 -0.64 -5.42
CA ALA A 213 7.78 -0.47 -5.52
C ALA A 213 8.32 -0.79 -6.93
N ALA A 214 7.68 -1.69 -7.65
CA ALA A 214 8.16 -2.26 -8.91
C ALA A 214 8.57 -1.24 -9.98
N PRO A 215 7.93 -0.07 -10.16
CA PRO A 215 8.37 0.92 -11.15
C PRO A 215 9.78 1.46 -10.91
N THR A 216 10.27 1.40 -9.67
CA THR A 216 11.64 1.87 -9.33
C THR A 216 12.72 0.86 -9.69
N TRP A 217 12.36 -0.37 -10.05
CA TRP A 217 13.30 -1.43 -10.39
C TRP A 217 13.61 -1.41 -11.89
N LYS A 218 14.89 -1.65 -12.25
CA LYS A 218 15.40 -1.55 -13.62
C LYS A 218 14.56 -2.30 -14.66
N ASP A 219 14.17 -3.53 -14.34
CA ASP A 219 13.42 -4.41 -15.24
C ASP A 219 11.93 -4.51 -14.88
N GLY A 220 11.48 -3.65 -13.95
CA GLY A 220 10.11 -3.72 -13.42
C GLY A 220 9.83 -5.05 -12.69
N LEU A 221 8.59 -5.56 -12.78
CA LEU A 221 8.16 -6.77 -12.08
C LEU A 221 7.16 -7.57 -12.89
N GLU A 222 7.34 -8.88 -12.96
CA GLU A 222 6.32 -9.85 -13.34
C GLU A 222 5.88 -10.61 -12.09
N LEU A 223 4.70 -10.27 -11.58
CA LEU A 223 4.15 -10.82 -10.32
C LEU A 223 3.07 -11.85 -10.62
N SER A 224 3.26 -13.09 -10.17
CA SER A 224 2.27 -14.15 -10.22
C SER A 224 1.53 -14.27 -8.88
N LEU A 225 0.20 -14.14 -8.91
CA LEU A 225 -0.65 -14.29 -7.73
C LEU A 225 -1.01 -15.76 -7.52
N THR A 226 -0.73 -16.29 -6.34
CA THR A 226 -1.10 -17.65 -5.96
C THR A 226 -2.09 -17.65 -4.79
N GLY A 227 -2.73 -18.79 -4.58
CA GLY A 227 -3.71 -18.95 -3.52
C GLY A 227 -5.11 -18.43 -3.86
N GLU A 228 -5.92 -18.19 -2.84
CA GLU A 228 -7.29 -17.70 -2.98
C GLU A 228 -7.30 -16.18 -3.24
N LEU A 229 -8.08 -15.74 -4.23
CA LEU A 229 -8.11 -14.36 -4.71
C LEU A 229 -9.26 -13.54 -4.08
N SER A 230 -9.53 -13.68 -2.81
CA SER A 230 -10.66 -13.04 -2.12
C SER A 230 -10.57 -11.50 -2.08
N SER A 231 -9.38 -10.94 -2.15
CA SER A 231 -9.14 -9.49 -1.98
C SER A 231 -8.58 -8.82 -3.24
N LEU A 232 -8.94 -9.32 -4.43
CA LEU A 232 -8.53 -8.75 -5.73
C LEU A 232 -8.87 -7.26 -5.89
N PRO A 233 -10.04 -6.76 -5.47
CA PRO A 233 -10.39 -5.35 -5.66
C PRO A 233 -9.37 -4.37 -5.05
N TYR A 234 -8.69 -4.75 -3.95
CA TYR A 234 -7.62 -3.92 -3.37
C TYR A 234 -6.32 -3.93 -4.20
N ILE A 235 -6.07 -5.00 -4.94
CA ILE A 235 -4.97 -5.06 -5.91
C ILE A 235 -5.32 -4.20 -7.12
N ASP A 236 -6.57 -4.28 -7.62
CA ASP A 236 -7.06 -3.47 -8.73
C ASP A 236 -7.00 -1.98 -8.39
N MET A 237 -7.44 -1.57 -7.19
CA MET A 237 -7.29 -0.20 -6.70
C MET A 237 -5.81 0.24 -6.71
N THR A 238 -4.88 -0.63 -6.30
CA THR A 238 -3.44 -0.31 -6.33
C THR A 238 -2.98 -0.08 -7.77
N ILE A 239 -3.34 -0.96 -8.70
CA ILE A 239 -2.99 -0.86 -10.12
C ILE A 239 -3.53 0.44 -10.73
N ASP A 240 -4.79 0.76 -10.45
CA ASP A 240 -5.43 1.94 -11.01
C ASP A 240 -4.82 3.24 -10.46
N MET A 241 -4.49 3.31 -9.16
CA MET A 241 -3.75 4.43 -8.60
C MET A 241 -2.35 4.59 -9.25
N MET A 242 -1.64 3.48 -9.49
CA MET A 242 -0.35 3.50 -10.21
C MET A 242 -0.49 4.02 -11.65
N ARG A 243 -1.55 3.58 -12.36
CA ARG A 243 -1.85 4.05 -13.72
C ARG A 243 -2.18 5.55 -13.75
N CYS A 244 -2.96 6.04 -12.79
CA CYS A 244 -3.23 7.47 -12.65
C CYS A 244 -1.94 8.29 -12.45
N CYS A 245 -0.91 7.69 -11.85
CA CYS A 245 0.41 8.28 -11.69
C CYS A 245 1.39 7.94 -12.83
N GLY A 246 0.89 7.51 -13.99
CA GLY A 246 1.67 7.35 -15.22
C GLY A 246 2.43 6.03 -15.37
N ILE A 247 2.19 5.03 -14.53
CA ILE A 247 2.87 3.74 -14.60
C ILE A 247 2.14 2.77 -15.55
N ASP A 248 2.90 2.11 -16.45
CA ASP A 248 2.37 1.05 -17.34
C ASP A 248 2.25 -0.26 -16.56
N VAL A 249 1.03 -0.62 -16.21
CA VAL A 249 0.70 -1.87 -15.51
C VAL A 249 -0.29 -2.67 -16.33
N LYS A 250 0.06 -3.92 -16.64
CA LYS A 250 -0.81 -4.87 -17.33
C LYS A 250 -1.16 -6.01 -16.39
N ARG A 251 -2.44 -6.37 -16.35
CA ARG A 251 -2.92 -7.53 -15.62
C ARG A 251 -3.54 -8.51 -16.58
N ASN A 252 -3.13 -9.76 -16.48
CA ASN A 252 -3.70 -10.87 -17.23
C ASN A 252 -3.99 -12.01 -16.23
N ASP A 253 -5.25 -12.13 -15.81
CA ASP A 253 -5.73 -13.07 -14.79
C ASP A 253 -4.89 -12.95 -13.47
N ARG A 254 -4.03 -13.90 -13.22
CA ARG A 254 -3.19 -13.99 -12.03
C ARG A 254 -1.80 -13.36 -12.19
N THR A 255 -1.46 -12.93 -13.38
CA THR A 255 -0.14 -12.33 -13.66
C THR A 255 -0.28 -10.82 -13.84
N ILE A 256 0.55 -10.08 -13.13
CA ILE A 256 0.62 -8.63 -13.22
C ILE A 256 2.03 -8.24 -13.65
N ILE A 257 2.12 -7.46 -14.73
CA ILE A 257 3.38 -6.97 -15.28
C ILE A 257 3.44 -5.47 -15.07
N VAL A 258 4.41 -5.03 -14.29
CA VAL A 258 4.72 -3.62 -14.05
C VAL A 258 6.02 -3.30 -14.77
N LYS A 259 5.98 -2.33 -15.68
CA LYS A 259 7.23 -1.84 -16.30
C LYS A 259 7.95 -0.88 -15.39
N SER A 260 9.28 -0.82 -15.50
CA SER A 260 10.06 0.27 -14.94
C SER A 260 9.54 1.60 -15.47
N GLY A 261 9.48 2.61 -14.59
CA GLY A 261 8.96 3.92 -14.94
C GLY A 261 9.03 4.89 -13.78
N ILE A 262 8.84 6.17 -14.06
CA ILE A 262 8.88 7.25 -13.08
C ILE A 262 7.45 7.64 -12.71
N TYR A 263 7.15 7.67 -11.43
CA TYR A 263 5.88 8.18 -10.93
C TYR A 263 5.72 9.68 -11.23
N LYS A 264 4.65 10.03 -11.93
CA LYS A 264 4.24 11.41 -12.21
C LYS A 264 3.17 11.80 -11.21
N VAL A 265 3.54 12.59 -10.21
CA VAL A 265 2.63 12.98 -9.13
C VAL A 265 2.47 14.49 -9.14
N ASP A 266 1.36 14.96 -9.73
CA ASP A 266 1.00 16.38 -9.68
C ASP A 266 0.17 16.69 -8.44
N ASN A 267 -0.95 16.01 -8.27
CA ASN A 267 -1.82 16.10 -7.09
C ASN A 267 -2.66 14.83 -6.95
N ILE A 268 -2.60 14.18 -5.80
CA ILE A 268 -3.44 13.04 -5.46
C ILE A 268 -4.51 13.53 -4.48
N ILE A 269 -5.77 13.44 -4.87
CA ILE A 269 -6.91 13.79 -4.01
C ILE A 269 -7.50 12.49 -3.47
N ILE A 270 -7.45 12.32 -2.16
CA ILE A 270 -8.00 11.14 -1.48
C ILE A 270 -9.51 11.28 -1.38
N GLU A 271 -10.23 10.27 -1.83
CA GLU A 271 -11.69 10.21 -1.72
C GLU A 271 -12.16 9.95 -0.28
N PRO A 272 -13.41 10.30 0.06
CA PRO A 272 -14.06 9.80 1.26
C PRO A 272 -14.10 8.27 1.28
N ASP A 273 -14.13 7.69 2.48
CA ASP A 273 -13.98 6.24 2.68
C ASP A 273 -15.28 5.48 2.44
N TRP A 274 -15.32 4.65 1.41
CA TRP A 274 -16.45 3.76 1.14
C TRP A 274 -16.67 2.69 2.22
N SER A 275 -15.62 2.30 2.97
CA SER A 275 -15.78 1.44 4.15
C SER A 275 -16.60 2.16 5.23
N ALA A 276 -16.37 3.45 5.43
CA ALA A 276 -17.18 4.27 6.34
C ALA A 276 -18.59 4.51 5.80
N ALA A 277 -18.75 4.68 4.48
CA ALA A 277 -20.06 4.80 3.85
C ALA A 277 -20.94 3.57 4.08
N ALA A 278 -20.36 2.36 4.13
CA ALA A 278 -21.09 1.12 4.32
C ALA A 278 -21.95 1.12 5.60
N PHE A 279 -21.49 1.76 6.69
CA PHE A 279 -22.28 1.90 7.92
C PHE A 279 -23.54 2.76 7.72
N TRP A 280 -23.48 3.77 6.85
CA TRP A 280 -24.65 4.60 6.52
C TRP A 280 -25.63 3.85 5.63
N TYR A 281 -25.14 2.98 4.73
CA TYR A 281 -25.97 2.05 3.98
C TYR A 281 -26.69 1.07 4.90
N GLU A 282 -25.98 0.53 5.91
CA GLU A 282 -26.58 -0.35 6.92
C GLU A 282 -27.67 0.39 7.72
N MET A 283 -27.38 1.61 8.18
CA MET A 283 -28.36 2.42 8.89
C MET A 283 -29.59 2.72 8.03
N ALA A 284 -29.40 3.05 6.75
CA ALA A 284 -30.49 3.24 5.80
C ALA A 284 -31.33 1.95 5.65
N ALA A 285 -30.68 0.80 5.50
CA ALA A 285 -31.34 -0.50 5.35
C ALA A 285 -32.17 -0.90 6.59
N LEU A 286 -31.76 -0.48 7.78
CA LEU A 286 -32.44 -0.77 9.04
C LEU A 286 -33.50 0.29 9.42
N SER A 287 -33.56 1.42 8.71
CA SER A 287 -34.54 2.49 8.94
C SER A 287 -35.90 2.18 8.32
N ASP A 288 -36.93 2.89 8.70
CA ASP A 288 -38.24 2.87 8.05
C ASP A 288 -38.22 3.74 6.77
N SER A 289 -37.52 4.88 6.82
CA SER A 289 -37.18 5.71 5.66
C SER A 289 -35.81 6.35 5.84
N ALA A 290 -35.09 6.60 4.73
CA ALA A 290 -33.82 7.28 4.74
C ALA A 290 -33.65 8.17 3.52
N ASN A 291 -33.04 9.33 3.76
CA ASN A 291 -32.52 10.25 2.75
C ASN A 291 -31.21 10.80 3.29
N ILE A 292 -30.08 10.17 2.93
CA ILE A 292 -28.77 10.50 3.49
C ILE A 292 -27.87 11.00 2.36
N TYR A 293 -27.35 12.21 2.49
CA TYR A 293 -26.38 12.77 1.56
C TYR A 293 -24.96 12.57 2.09
N LEU A 294 -24.18 11.80 1.34
CA LEU A 294 -22.76 11.50 1.62
C LEU A 294 -21.90 12.44 0.77
N LYS A 295 -21.32 13.45 1.40
CA LYS A 295 -20.59 14.54 0.73
C LYS A 295 -19.29 14.02 0.09
N ASN A 296 -18.97 14.55 -1.07
CA ASN A 296 -17.73 14.28 -1.83
C ASN A 296 -17.48 12.80 -2.18
N LEU A 297 -18.45 11.91 -1.92
CA LEU A 297 -18.33 10.51 -2.30
C LEU A 297 -18.59 10.33 -3.80
N ASN A 298 -17.82 9.48 -4.47
CA ASN A 298 -17.90 9.26 -5.91
C ASN A 298 -18.43 7.85 -6.22
N ILE A 299 -19.51 7.74 -7.01
CA ILE A 299 -20.06 6.43 -7.42
C ILE A 299 -19.13 5.63 -8.34
N ASN A 300 -18.19 6.32 -9.01
CA ASN A 300 -17.19 5.68 -9.88
C ASN A 300 -15.83 5.53 -9.17
N SER A 301 -15.86 5.32 -7.86
CA SER A 301 -14.67 5.19 -7.02
C SER A 301 -13.82 3.98 -7.38
N LEU A 302 -12.50 4.11 -7.24
CA LEU A 302 -11.55 3.00 -7.32
C LEU A 302 -11.56 2.13 -6.05
N GLN A 303 -12.22 2.57 -4.98
CA GLN A 303 -12.27 1.82 -3.72
C GLN A 303 -13.10 0.54 -3.88
N ALA A 304 -12.52 -0.58 -3.43
CA ALA A 304 -13.15 -1.90 -3.49
C ALA A 304 -14.54 -1.92 -2.82
N ASP A 305 -14.67 -1.15 -1.74
CA ASP A 305 -15.88 -1.13 -0.91
C ASP A 305 -17.05 -0.38 -1.56
N ALA A 306 -16.85 0.32 -2.71
CA ALA A 306 -17.94 0.89 -3.48
C ALA A 306 -18.96 -0.15 -3.97
N VAL A 307 -18.61 -1.45 -3.95
CA VAL A 307 -19.53 -2.57 -4.20
C VAL A 307 -20.75 -2.57 -3.27
N VAL A 308 -20.66 -1.89 -2.13
CA VAL A 308 -21.75 -1.72 -1.16
C VAL A 308 -23.04 -1.18 -1.81
N MET A 309 -22.92 -0.31 -2.83
CA MET A 309 -24.07 0.20 -3.59
C MET A 309 -24.93 -0.93 -4.15
N LYS A 310 -24.29 -1.94 -4.77
CA LYS A 310 -24.99 -3.08 -5.39
C LYS A 310 -25.58 -4.00 -4.34
N ILE A 311 -24.84 -4.27 -3.25
CA ILE A 311 -25.29 -5.14 -2.16
C ILE A 311 -26.53 -4.55 -1.48
N PHE A 312 -26.54 -3.26 -1.23
CA PHE A 312 -27.66 -2.62 -0.52
C PHE A 312 -28.84 -2.26 -1.41
N ASP A 313 -28.68 -2.22 -2.76
CA ASP A 313 -29.82 -2.12 -3.67
C ASP A 313 -30.76 -3.33 -3.52
N ASP A 314 -30.19 -4.53 -3.37
CA ASP A 314 -30.96 -5.77 -3.06
C ASP A 314 -31.66 -5.70 -1.69
N LEU A 315 -31.15 -4.88 -0.79
CA LEU A 315 -31.73 -4.61 0.54
C LEU A 315 -32.69 -3.41 0.56
N GLY A 316 -33.00 -2.84 -0.61
CA GLY A 316 -33.95 -1.75 -0.78
C GLY A 316 -33.39 -0.35 -0.47
N VAL A 317 -32.08 -0.18 -0.52
CA VAL A 317 -31.38 1.11 -0.41
C VAL A 317 -30.88 1.53 -1.78
N GLU A 318 -31.51 2.55 -2.36
CA GLU A 318 -31.17 3.09 -3.68
C GLU A 318 -30.06 4.12 -3.57
N THR A 319 -29.15 4.13 -4.55
CA THR A 319 -28.03 5.06 -4.62
C THR A 319 -28.17 5.99 -5.82
N PHE A 320 -28.03 7.28 -5.59
CA PHE A 320 -28.12 8.32 -6.62
C PHE A 320 -26.86 9.18 -6.60
N SER A 321 -26.33 9.47 -7.81
CA SER A 321 -25.32 10.51 -7.96
C SER A 321 -25.98 11.87 -7.74
N SER A 322 -25.31 12.74 -7.00
CA SER A 322 -25.72 14.12 -6.77
C SER A 322 -24.53 15.06 -7.02
N ASP A 323 -24.80 16.34 -7.22
CA ASP A 323 -23.72 17.33 -7.33
C ASP A 323 -22.94 17.38 -6.01
N GLY A 324 -21.64 17.05 -6.10
CA GLY A 324 -20.74 17.03 -4.95
C GLY A 324 -20.90 15.82 -4.01
N GLY A 325 -21.55 14.70 -4.43
CA GLY A 325 -21.64 13.53 -3.56
C GLY A 325 -22.62 12.44 -4.01
N VAL A 326 -23.04 11.62 -3.07
CA VAL A 326 -23.96 10.50 -3.26
C VAL A 326 -25.14 10.63 -2.30
N VAL A 327 -26.35 10.44 -2.80
CA VAL A 327 -27.57 10.34 -1.98
C VAL A 327 -27.98 8.87 -1.89
N ILE A 328 -28.15 8.36 -0.69
CA ILE A 328 -28.74 7.04 -0.43
C ILE A 328 -30.14 7.21 0.11
N ARG A 329 -31.08 6.44 -0.44
CA ARG A 329 -32.51 6.52 -0.09
C ARG A 329 -33.10 5.18 0.20
N ARG A 330 -33.98 5.15 1.18
CA ARG A 330 -34.88 4.05 1.43
C ARG A 330 -36.31 4.62 1.57
N SER A 331 -37.24 4.07 0.78
CA SER A 331 -38.66 4.45 0.84
C SER A 331 -39.45 3.43 1.64
N GLN A 332 -40.43 3.89 2.42
CA GLN A 332 -41.39 3.02 3.10
C GLN A 332 -42.13 2.16 2.06
N GLY A 333 -42.10 0.83 2.25
CA GLY A 333 -42.88 -0.12 1.43
C GLY A 333 -42.11 -0.96 0.43
N ARG A 334 -40.81 -0.72 0.19
CA ARG A 334 -39.99 -1.64 -0.60
C ARG A 334 -39.58 -2.82 0.27
N ARG A 335 -40.44 -3.87 0.30
CA ARG A 335 -40.10 -5.13 0.99
C ARG A 335 -38.97 -5.82 0.23
N VAL A 336 -37.95 -6.27 0.97
CA VAL A 336 -36.92 -7.18 0.45
C VAL A 336 -37.64 -8.41 -0.12
N ALA A 337 -37.39 -8.71 -1.40
CA ALA A 337 -37.91 -9.94 -2.00
C ALA A 337 -37.32 -11.14 -1.27
N GLY A 338 -38.09 -11.76 -0.39
CA GLY A 338 -37.68 -12.97 0.37
C GLY A 338 -38.13 -13.05 1.81
N SER A 339 -38.69 -12.03 2.43
CA SER A 339 -39.31 -12.14 3.74
C SER A 339 -40.79 -12.58 3.63
N GLN A 340 -41.05 -13.83 3.35
CA GLN A 340 -42.30 -14.48 3.75
C GLN A 340 -42.17 -14.89 5.22
N GLY A 341 -43.06 -14.32 6.04
CA GLY A 341 -43.15 -14.43 7.48
C GLY A 341 -43.44 -15.80 8.04
#